data_02b9c0abe7e066ad88bf4d7d87b788fd
#
_entry.id   02b9c0abe7e066ad88bf4d7d87b788fd
#
_cell.length_a   1.000
_cell.length_b   1.000
_cell.length_c   1.000
_cell.angle_alpha   90.00
_cell.angle_beta   90.00
_cell.angle_gamma   90.00
#
_symmetry.space_group_name_H-M   'P 1'
#
loop_
_entity.id
_entity.type
_entity.pdbx_description
1 polymer ?
#
loop_
_entity_poly.entity_id
_entity_poly.type
_entity_poly.pdbx_seq_one_letter_code
_entity_poly.pdbx_strand_id
1 'polypeptide(L)'
;MPRTLFDLCLSAVCQRSTCYDEGDLALLPCDCKLRLLEYFVSHDLITSEHCKSLISRPMFGHNLTKICLYLSDHLDDNTLGILAEHCNNLRYISLVECSNITDIGIINLTKNQTKLERLELIGLSKITSTAFAFVKSKKLSNVDLSGCSKISSEGIFNLVYNNPSIISLCLNGCSGLDEQALYDIAHCIGERLCRLELDNLHNSNIIERVQAIHMPNIARLSLCQFFPEEEATEQQCLIEGSGLRDIDLYGNYFWQPPTLPLTLCSLRLSVTGQENVHQLLTSLQQQTKLVNIHLQLQCFEEDAHSIENANTFLYKFLRIMGSKITRLHIAVQRLCDSVMLLIASQLPNLSHLALDVYYLNSNTLKRLFAGGLHSQGAKLRSLRLCRLKITYRALFSIGRWARSLVDLETSHMSSSVDDRFLVLLAKNCKLLQTVNFNGCKWVTDKGLAGLARNKRLREVRIRGTSCTDKSLYSLAQFCPALEWIAHADFSGRPKFSDQALKCLRDACIQRVIC
;
A
#
# COMPACT_ATOMS: atom_id res chain seq x y z
N MET A 1 -23.64 15.43 -11.94
CA MET A 1 -23.71 14.96 -13.35
C MET A 1 -24.68 13.79 -13.40
N PRO A 2 -25.39 13.57 -14.47
CA PRO A 2 -26.17 12.35 -14.63
C PRO A 2 -25.24 11.14 -14.52
N ARG A 3 -25.79 10.00 -14.05
CA ARG A 3 -25.11 8.71 -14.10
C ARG A 3 -24.48 8.54 -15.48
N THR A 4 -23.27 7.98 -15.54
CA THR A 4 -22.75 7.62 -16.86
C THR A 4 -23.73 6.67 -17.52
N LEU A 5 -23.83 6.71 -18.84
CA LEU A 5 -24.66 5.75 -19.59
C LEU A 5 -24.32 4.32 -19.17
N PHE A 6 -23.04 4.08 -18.86
CA PHE A 6 -22.55 2.80 -18.40
C PHE A 6 -23.17 2.37 -17.05
N ASP A 7 -23.24 3.26 -16.05
CA ASP A 7 -23.82 2.93 -14.73
C ASP A 7 -25.33 2.73 -14.79
N LEU A 8 -26.00 3.46 -15.68
CA LEU A 8 -27.42 3.24 -15.96
C LEU A 8 -27.63 1.88 -16.61
N CYS A 9 -26.78 1.50 -17.56
CA CYS A 9 -26.83 0.17 -18.20
C CYS A 9 -26.54 -0.95 -17.20
N LEU A 10 -25.52 -0.79 -16.34
CA LEU A 10 -25.21 -1.74 -15.27
C LEU A 10 -26.39 -1.98 -14.36
N SER A 11 -26.98 -0.91 -13.84
CA SER A 11 -28.16 -0.99 -12.97
C SER A 11 -29.37 -1.63 -13.69
N ALA A 12 -29.57 -1.31 -14.96
CA ALA A 12 -30.64 -1.90 -15.77
C ALA A 12 -30.41 -3.41 -16.02
N VAL A 13 -29.18 -3.80 -16.31
CA VAL A 13 -28.79 -5.22 -16.47
C VAL A 13 -29.02 -5.99 -15.18
N CYS A 14 -28.59 -5.44 -14.03
CA CYS A 14 -28.81 -6.08 -12.72
C CYS A 14 -30.29 -6.28 -12.41
N GLN A 15 -31.14 -5.29 -12.73
CA GLN A 15 -32.59 -5.35 -12.47
C GLN A 15 -33.34 -6.26 -13.42
N ARG A 16 -32.78 -6.54 -14.61
CA ARG A 16 -33.43 -7.29 -15.69
C ARG A 16 -32.58 -8.46 -16.18
N SER A 17 -31.77 -9.04 -15.31
CA SER A 17 -30.80 -10.09 -15.68
C SER A 17 -31.46 -11.32 -16.32
N THR A 18 -32.72 -11.60 -16.00
CA THR A 18 -33.50 -12.71 -16.61
C THR A 18 -33.92 -12.43 -18.05
N CYS A 19 -33.87 -11.19 -18.50
CA CYS A 19 -34.31 -10.81 -19.85
C CYS A 19 -33.21 -10.93 -20.93
N TYR A 20 -31.97 -11.21 -20.52
CA TYR A 20 -30.81 -11.30 -21.44
C TYR A 20 -30.62 -12.76 -21.86
N ASP A 21 -30.44 -12.99 -23.14
CA ASP A 21 -30.10 -14.29 -23.70
C ASP A 21 -28.58 -14.49 -23.88
N GLU A 22 -28.16 -15.63 -24.39
CA GLU A 22 -26.75 -15.95 -24.64
C GLU A 22 -26.13 -15.05 -25.71
N GLY A 23 -26.92 -14.62 -26.70
CA GLY A 23 -26.46 -13.71 -27.75
C GLY A 23 -26.15 -12.32 -27.21
N ASP A 24 -27.00 -11.81 -26.30
CA ASP A 24 -26.77 -10.52 -25.64
C ASP A 24 -25.49 -10.55 -24.81
N LEU A 25 -25.25 -11.63 -24.05
CA LEU A 25 -24.05 -11.80 -23.23
C LEU A 25 -22.78 -11.94 -24.06
N ALA A 26 -22.87 -12.55 -25.24
CA ALA A 26 -21.75 -12.67 -26.19
C ALA A 26 -21.26 -11.31 -26.68
N LEU A 27 -22.17 -10.37 -26.86
CA LEU A 27 -21.87 -9.01 -27.34
C LEU A 27 -21.25 -8.11 -26.25
N LEU A 28 -21.37 -8.47 -24.98
CA LEU A 28 -20.79 -7.67 -23.88
C LEU A 28 -19.26 -7.74 -23.90
N PRO A 29 -18.55 -6.58 -23.93
CA PRO A 29 -17.11 -6.55 -23.74
C PRO A 29 -16.69 -7.17 -22.39
N CYS A 30 -15.49 -7.78 -22.34
CA CYS A 30 -14.96 -8.39 -21.11
C CYS A 30 -14.94 -7.44 -19.93
N ASP A 31 -14.56 -6.17 -20.15
CA ASP A 31 -14.55 -5.17 -19.09
C ASP A 31 -15.94 -4.89 -18.51
N CYS A 32 -16.99 -4.97 -19.33
CA CYS A 32 -18.36 -4.82 -18.86
C CYS A 32 -18.79 -6.00 -18.00
N LYS A 33 -18.46 -7.23 -18.41
CA LYS A 33 -18.74 -8.45 -17.63
C LYS A 33 -18.01 -8.44 -16.29
N LEU A 34 -16.73 -8.06 -16.29
CA LEU A 34 -15.94 -7.91 -15.07
C LEU A 34 -16.57 -6.90 -14.11
N ARG A 35 -16.96 -5.74 -14.61
CA ARG A 35 -17.62 -4.71 -13.78
C ARG A 35 -18.98 -5.12 -13.26
N LEU A 36 -19.73 -5.94 -14.01
CA LEU A 36 -20.96 -6.55 -13.54
C LEU A 36 -20.68 -7.48 -12.35
N LEU A 37 -19.69 -8.36 -12.49
CA LEU A 37 -19.30 -9.29 -11.44
C LEU A 37 -18.83 -8.55 -10.17
N GLU A 38 -17.97 -7.53 -10.33
CA GLU A 38 -17.54 -6.67 -9.23
C GLU A 38 -18.72 -5.95 -8.57
N TYR A 39 -19.68 -5.49 -9.35
CA TYR A 39 -20.89 -4.86 -8.85
C TYR A 39 -21.74 -5.84 -8.04
N PHE A 40 -21.94 -7.07 -8.53
CA PHE A 40 -22.70 -8.10 -7.80
C PHE A 40 -22.05 -8.43 -6.45
N VAL A 41 -20.73 -8.58 -6.41
CA VAL A 41 -19.99 -8.87 -5.18
C VAL A 41 -20.04 -7.68 -4.22
N SER A 42 -19.77 -6.46 -4.69
CA SER A 42 -19.67 -5.27 -3.84
C SER A 42 -21.01 -4.76 -3.29
N HIS A 43 -22.14 -5.28 -3.80
CA HIS A 43 -23.49 -4.93 -3.35
C HIS A 43 -24.23 -6.14 -2.77
N ASP A 44 -23.51 -7.22 -2.44
CA ASP A 44 -24.05 -8.47 -1.89
C ASP A 44 -25.17 -9.12 -2.74
N LEU A 45 -25.20 -8.79 -4.04
CA LEU A 45 -26.18 -9.32 -4.98
C LEU A 45 -25.84 -10.72 -5.48
N ILE A 46 -24.63 -11.21 -5.17
CA ILE A 46 -24.16 -12.51 -5.63
C ILE A 46 -24.99 -13.67 -5.09
N THR A 47 -25.72 -13.46 -3.99
CA THR A 47 -26.67 -14.41 -3.41
C THR A 47 -28.04 -14.42 -4.10
N SER A 48 -28.34 -13.39 -4.92
CA SER A 48 -29.63 -13.30 -5.60
C SER A 48 -29.75 -14.31 -6.75
N GLU A 49 -30.89 -14.93 -6.90
CA GLU A 49 -31.17 -15.90 -7.97
C GLU A 49 -30.96 -15.30 -9.37
N HIS A 50 -31.30 -14.04 -9.55
CA HIS A 50 -31.10 -13.34 -10.81
C HIS A 50 -29.61 -13.20 -11.19
N CYS A 51 -28.75 -12.79 -10.23
CA CYS A 51 -27.33 -12.64 -10.48
C CYS A 51 -26.66 -14.01 -10.66
N LYS A 52 -27.06 -15.03 -9.88
CA LYS A 52 -26.59 -16.41 -10.06
C LYS A 52 -26.96 -16.93 -11.44
N SER A 53 -28.22 -16.76 -11.86
CA SER A 53 -28.66 -17.14 -13.21
C SER A 53 -27.85 -16.47 -14.31
N LEU A 54 -27.47 -15.20 -14.15
CA LEU A 54 -26.67 -14.49 -15.15
C LEU A 54 -25.22 -15.01 -15.21
N ILE A 55 -24.54 -15.15 -14.07
CA ILE A 55 -23.15 -15.61 -14.04
C ILE A 55 -23.00 -17.10 -14.41
N SER A 56 -24.05 -17.91 -14.24
CA SER A 56 -24.04 -19.32 -14.63
C SER A 56 -24.15 -19.55 -16.14
N ARG A 57 -24.45 -18.52 -16.92
CA ARG A 57 -24.53 -18.66 -18.37
C ARG A 57 -23.14 -18.76 -18.99
N PRO A 58 -22.91 -19.72 -19.91
CA PRO A 58 -21.60 -19.93 -20.54
C PRO A 58 -20.99 -18.67 -21.14
N MET A 59 -21.80 -17.84 -21.81
CA MET A 59 -21.33 -16.62 -22.46
C MET A 59 -20.96 -15.51 -21.49
N PHE A 60 -21.40 -15.54 -20.23
CA PHE A 60 -20.91 -14.60 -19.23
C PHE A 60 -19.43 -14.83 -18.92
N GLY A 61 -19.03 -16.09 -18.71
CA GLY A 61 -17.63 -16.46 -18.48
C GLY A 61 -16.74 -16.41 -19.73
N HIS A 62 -17.34 -16.52 -20.91
CA HIS A 62 -16.61 -16.53 -22.16
C HIS A 62 -15.82 -15.24 -22.36
N ASN A 63 -14.52 -15.39 -22.69
CA ASN A 63 -13.56 -14.31 -22.90
C ASN A 63 -13.20 -13.49 -21.65
N LEU A 64 -13.62 -13.86 -20.45
CA LEU A 64 -13.07 -13.24 -19.24
C LEU A 64 -11.56 -13.54 -19.13
N THR A 65 -10.77 -12.48 -18.98
CA THR A 65 -9.32 -12.57 -18.82
C THR A 65 -8.86 -12.17 -17.43
N LYS A 66 -9.77 -11.59 -16.63
CA LYS A 66 -9.49 -11.07 -15.30
C LYS A 66 -10.68 -11.30 -14.37
N ILE A 67 -10.39 -11.69 -13.13
CA ILE A 67 -11.33 -11.72 -12.01
C ILE A 67 -10.69 -11.00 -10.83
N CYS A 68 -11.37 -9.98 -10.27
CA CYS A 68 -10.90 -9.24 -9.10
C CYS A 68 -12.08 -9.03 -8.16
N LEU A 69 -12.05 -9.72 -7.02
CA LEU A 69 -13.13 -9.70 -6.03
C LEU A 69 -12.52 -9.41 -4.66
N TYR A 70 -13.16 -8.51 -3.92
CA TYR A 70 -12.62 -7.96 -2.69
C TYR A 70 -13.67 -7.94 -1.59
N LEU A 71 -13.26 -8.24 -0.35
CA LEU A 71 -14.03 -8.02 0.87
C LEU A 71 -15.45 -8.61 0.81
N SER A 72 -15.58 -9.88 0.42
CA SER A 72 -16.88 -10.52 0.30
C SER A 72 -17.01 -11.76 1.18
N ASP A 73 -17.92 -11.70 2.14
CA ASP A 73 -18.31 -12.84 2.97
C ASP A 73 -19.35 -13.74 2.30
N HIS A 74 -19.93 -13.31 1.20
CA HIS A 74 -20.95 -14.07 0.44
C HIS A 74 -20.38 -14.80 -0.77
N LEU A 75 -19.15 -14.53 -1.14
CA LEU A 75 -18.46 -15.26 -2.20
C LEU A 75 -18.00 -16.62 -1.65
N ASP A 76 -18.46 -17.70 -2.26
CA ASP A 76 -18.20 -19.07 -1.88
C ASP A 76 -17.58 -19.91 -3.02
N ASP A 77 -17.13 -21.11 -2.70
CA ASP A 77 -16.52 -22.03 -3.66
C ASP A 77 -17.46 -22.42 -4.79
N ASN A 78 -18.77 -22.50 -4.53
CA ASN A 78 -19.77 -22.82 -5.54
C ASN A 78 -19.84 -21.73 -6.61
N THR A 79 -19.88 -20.48 -6.19
CA THR A 79 -19.87 -19.32 -7.10
C THR A 79 -18.60 -19.28 -7.96
N LEU A 80 -17.44 -19.54 -7.36
CA LEU A 80 -16.18 -19.65 -8.11
C LEU A 80 -16.20 -20.86 -9.06
N GLY A 81 -16.81 -21.98 -8.67
CA GLY A 81 -16.99 -23.16 -9.52
C GLY A 81 -17.81 -22.85 -10.77
N ILE A 82 -18.96 -22.18 -10.60
CA ILE A 82 -19.83 -21.74 -11.70
C ILE A 82 -19.07 -20.84 -12.68
N LEU A 83 -18.32 -19.85 -12.17
CA LEU A 83 -17.50 -18.98 -13.01
C LEU A 83 -16.41 -19.76 -13.74
N ALA A 84 -15.78 -20.70 -13.07
CA ALA A 84 -14.68 -21.50 -13.60
C ALA A 84 -15.08 -22.42 -14.75
N GLU A 85 -16.31 -22.92 -14.76
CA GLU A 85 -16.81 -23.79 -15.83
C GLU A 85 -16.70 -23.15 -17.21
N HIS A 86 -16.80 -21.83 -17.27
CA HIS A 86 -16.84 -21.07 -18.53
C HIS A 86 -15.65 -20.13 -18.75
N CYS A 87 -14.78 -19.97 -17.73
CA CYS A 87 -13.62 -19.07 -17.78
C CYS A 87 -12.32 -19.83 -18.03
N ASN A 88 -11.92 -20.02 -19.28
CA ASN A 88 -10.72 -20.81 -19.62
C ASN A 88 -9.52 -19.96 -20.08
N ASN A 89 -9.61 -18.63 -19.99
CA ASN A 89 -8.58 -17.72 -20.49
C ASN A 89 -8.14 -16.66 -19.47
N LEU A 90 -8.29 -16.94 -18.18
CA LEU A 90 -7.90 -15.99 -17.15
C LEU A 90 -6.38 -15.76 -17.18
N ARG A 91 -6.00 -14.50 -17.19
CA ARG A 91 -4.63 -14.02 -17.04
C ARG A 91 -4.36 -13.46 -15.65
N TYR A 92 -5.39 -12.93 -15.01
CA TYR A 92 -5.30 -12.31 -13.71
C TYR A 92 -6.45 -12.76 -12.81
N ILE A 93 -6.09 -13.31 -11.65
CA ILE A 93 -7.01 -13.66 -10.57
C ILE A 93 -6.57 -12.90 -9.33
N SER A 94 -7.48 -12.15 -8.73
CA SER A 94 -7.26 -11.46 -7.45
C SER A 94 -8.47 -11.67 -6.56
N LEU A 95 -8.28 -12.36 -5.44
CA LEU A 95 -9.27 -12.59 -4.39
C LEU A 95 -8.67 -12.07 -3.09
N VAL A 96 -9.29 -11.03 -2.51
CA VAL A 96 -8.75 -10.34 -1.33
C VAL A 96 -9.79 -10.34 -0.21
N GLU A 97 -9.42 -10.91 0.94
CA GLU A 97 -10.28 -10.99 2.13
C GLU A 97 -11.68 -11.56 1.86
N CYS A 98 -11.73 -12.63 1.07
CA CYS A 98 -12.95 -13.39 0.80
C CYS A 98 -13.01 -14.59 1.77
N SER A 99 -13.64 -14.40 2.93
CA SER A 99 -13.54 -15.29 4.10
C SER A 99 -14.12 -16.72 3.89
N ASN A 100 -14.99 -16.93 2.89
CA ASN A 100 -15.65 -18.21 2.64
C ASN A 100 -15.03 -19.04 1.51
N ILE A 101 -13.97 -18.55 0.90
CA ILE A 101 -13.23 -19.30 -0.12
C ILE A 101 -12.30 -20.33 0.54
N THR A 102 -12.34 -21.57 0.04
CA THR A 102 -11.46 -22.68 0.44
C THR A 102 -10.62 -23.16 -0.74
N ASP A 103 -9.83 -24.20 -0.51
CA ASP A 103 -9.02 -24.86 -1.54
C ASP A 103 -9.85 -25.28 -2.76
N ILE A 104 -11.08 -25.73 -2.53
CA ILE A 104 -11.99 -26.20 -3.60
C ILE A 104 -12.28 -25.08 -4.61
N GLY A 105 -12.58 -23.88 -4.13
CA GLY A 105 -12.84 -22.73 -4.98
C GLY A 105 -11.61 -22.34 -5.81
N ILE A 106 -10.44 -22.33 -5.18
CA ILE A 106 -9.18 -22.01 -5.86
C ILE A 106 -8.82 -23.09 -6.90
N ILE A 107 -8.92 -24.37 -6.56
CA ILE A 107 -8.67 -25.48 -7.49
C ILE A 107 -9.60 -25.37 -8.70
N ASN A 108 -10.89 -25.20 -8.48
CA ASN A 108 -11.87 -25.07 -9.57
C ASN A 108 -11.52 -23.92 -10.50
N LEU A 109 -11.17 -22.75 -9.92
CA LEU A 109 -10.87 -21.55 -10.70
C LEU A 109 -9.54 -21.65 -11.48
N THR A 110 -8.55 -22.37 -10.96
CA THR A 110 -7.17 -22.36 -11.51
C THR A 110 -6.82 -23.57 -12.37
N LYS A 111 -7.48 -24.71 -12.18
CA LYS A 111 -7.11 -26.01 -12.82
C LYS A 111 -6.95 -25.98 -14.34
N ASN A 112 -7.65 -25.08 -15.03
CA ASN A 112 -7.63 -24.98 -16.50
C ASN A 112 -6.96 -23.68 -17.00
N GLN A 113 -6.35 -22.87 -16.13
CA GLN A 113 -5.85 -21.54 -16.49
C GLN A 113 -4.37 -21.56 -16.95
N THR A 114 -4.09 -22.14 -18.11
CA THR A 114 -2.72 -22.25 -18.65
C THR A 114 -2.10 -20.91 -19.07
N LYS A 115 -2.88 -19.84 -19.14
CA LYS A 115 -2.46 -18.49 -19.53
C LYS A 115 -2.35 -17.53 -18.34
N LEU A 116 -2.48 -18.03 -17.12
CA LEU A 116 -2.44 -17.20 -15.90
C LEU A 116 -1.08 -16.51 -15.77
N GLU A 117 -1.09 -15.19 -15.62
CA GLU A 117 0.09 -14.32 -15.52
C GLU A 117 0.26 -13.78 -14.09
N ARG A 118 -0.88 -13.57 -13.38
CA ARG A 118 -0.90 -13.04 -12.02
C ARG A 118 -1.94 -13.72 -11.16
N LEU A 119 -1.53 -14.14 -9.97
CA LEU A 119 -2.37 -14.77 -8.95
C LEU A 119 -2.21 -14.03 -7.62
N GLU A 120 -3.27 -13.41 -7.14
CA GLU A 120 -3.32 -12.74 -5.85
C GLU A 120 -4.43 -13.37 -5.01
N LEU A 121 -4.04 -14.03 -3.93
CA LEU A 121 -4.91 -14.67 -2.95
C LEU A 121 -4.54 -14.11 -1.58
N ILE A 122 -5.12 -12.96 -1.24
CA ILE A 122 -4.68 -12.17 -0.09
C ILE A 122 -5.70 -12.31 1.05
N GLY A 123 -5.22 -12.66 2.25
CA GLY A 123 -6.05 -12.75 3.45
C GLY A 123 -7.09 -13.87 3.42
N LEU A 124 -6.85 -14.94 2.63
CA LEU A 124 -7.75 -16.08 2.56
C LEU A 124 -7.43 -17.09 3.66
N SER A 125 -8.05 -16.94 4.81
CA SER A 125 -7.73 -17.71 6.04
C SER A 125 -8.08 -19.21 5.98
N LYS A 126 -8.86 -19.66 4.99
CA LYS A 126 -9.30 -21.05 4.85
C LYS A 126 -8.49 -21.86 3.82
N ILE A 127 -7.69 -21.20 2.97
CA ILE A 127 -6.88 -21.92 1.98
C ILE A 127 -5.65 -22.55 2.61
N THR A 128 -5.30 -23.72 2.10
CA THR A 128 -4.13 -24.51 2.51
C THR A 128 -3.21 -24.82 1.33
N SER A 129 -2.19 -25.61 1.56
CA SER A 129 -1.24 -26.08 0.52
C SER A 129 -1.92 -26.79 -0.64
N THR A 130 -3.06 -27.43 -0.43
CA THR A 130 -3.78 -28.18 -1.46
C THR A 130 -4.36 -27.31 -2.56
N ALA A 131 -4.61 -26.02 -2.27
CA ALA A 131 -5.10 -25.03 -3.24
C ALA A 131 -4.20 -24.92 -4.50
N PHE A 132 -2.89 -25.19 -4.36
CA PHE A 132 -1.91 -25.00 -5.43
C PHE A 132 -1.61 -26.23 -6.28
N ALA A 133 -2.22 -27.38 -5.96
CA ALA A 133 -1.95 -28.67 -6.63
C ALA A 133 -2.11 -28.61 -8.17
N PHE A 134 -3.02 -27.78 -8.64
CA PHE A 134 -3.35 -27.66 -10.05
C PHE A 134 -2.98 -26.30 -10.68
N VAL A 135 -2.31 -25.43 -9.96
CA VAL A 135 -1.85 -24.13 -10.49
C VAL A 135 -0.65 -24.40 -11.40
N LYS A 136 -0.88 -24.38 -12.72
CA LYS A 136 0.15 -24.63 -13.75
C LYS A 136 0.01 -23.66 -14.90
N SER A 137 0.91 -22.66 -14.96
CA SER A 137 0.97 -21.74 -16.09
C SER A 137 2.41 -21.34 -16.40
N LYS A 138 2.85 -21.59 -17.63
CA LYS A 138 4.16 -21.14 -18.10
C LYS A 138 4.32 -19.62 -18.15
N LYS A 139 3.24 -18.86 -17.90
CA LYS A 139 3.21 -17.40 -17.92
C LYS A 139 3.06 -16.78 -16.54
N LEU A 140 2.85 -17.59 -15.49
CA LEU A 140 2.64 -17.08 -14.14
C LEU A 140 3.93 -16.40 -13.65
N SER A 141 3.88 -15.10 -13.54
CA SER A 141 5.03 -14.26 -13.20
C SER A 141 4.90 -13.59 -11.84
N ASN A 142 3.69 -13.31 -11.39
CA ASN A 142 3.44 -12.60 -10.14
C ASN A 142 2.49 -13.40 -9.26
N VAL A 143 2.90 -13.66 -8.03
CA VAL A 143 2.10 -14.35 -7.02
C VAL A 143 2.13 -13.55 -5.72
N ASP A 144 0.95 -13.34 -5.14
CA ASP A 144 0.77 -12.74 -3.82
C ASP A 144 -0.16 -13.62 -2.99
N LEU A 145 0.36 -14.16 -1.90
CA LEU A 145 -0.35 -15.03 -0.95
C LEU A 145 -0.38 -14.42 0.46
N SER A 146 -0.22 -13.10 0.54
CA SER A 146 -0.13 -12.38 1.82
C SER A 146 -1.31 -12.70 2.74
N GLY A 147 -1.03 -13.00 4.01
CA GLY A 147 -2.05 -13.29 5.02
C GLY A 147 -2.69 -14.68 4.93
N CYS A 148 -2.16 -15.59 4.10
CA CYS A 148 -2.64 -16.95 4.00
C CYS A 148 -1.88 -17.86 4.99
N SER A 149 -2.24 -17.78 6.26
CA SER A 149 -1.48 -18.37 7.38
C SER A 149 -1.43 -19.91 7.42
N LYS A 150 -2.31 -20.62 6.68
CA LYS A 150 -2.37 -22.09 6.65
C LYS A 150 -1.58 -22.74 5.52
N ILE A 151 -0.91 -21.94 4.69
CA ILE A 151 -0.04 -22.44 3.64
C ILE A 151 1.27 -22.91 4.26
N SER A 152 1.67 -24.14 3.97
CA SER A 152 2.94 -24.72 4.38
C SER A 152 3.98 -24.64 3.26
N SER A 153 5.24 -24.98 3.59
CA SER A 153 6.34 -25.04 2.65
C SER A 153 6.09 -26.00 1.48
N GLU A 154 5.39 -27.12 1.71
CA GLU A 154 4.98 -28.04 0.64
C GLU A 154 4.08 -27.35 -0.42
N GLY A 155 3.16 -26.50 0.03
CA GLY A 155 2.30 -25.73 -0.89
C GLY A 155 3.12 -24.76 -1.75
N ILE A 156 4.10 -24.09 -1.15
CA ILE A 156 5.01 -23.20 -1.87
C ILE A 156 5.89 -23.99 -2.85
N PHE A 157 6.44 -25.15 -2.43
CA PHE A 157 7.19 -26.04 -3.33
C PHE A 157 6.37 -26.40 -4.57
N ASN A 158 5.16 -26.90 -4.39
CA ASN A 158 4.26 -27.26 -5.49
C ASN A 158 4.00 -26.09 -6.43
N LEU A 159 3.77 -24.90 -5.88
CA LEU A 159 3.53 -23.70 -6.65
C LEU A 159 4.74 -23.28 -7.48
N VAL A 160 5.93 -23.15 -6.88
CA VAL A 160 7.13 -22.67 -7.58
C VAL A 160 7.70 -23.70 -8.55
N TYR A 161 7.63 -25.00 -8.22
CA TYR A 161 8.05 -26.10 -9.08
C TYR A 161 7.22 -26.18 -10.37
N ASN A 162 5.90 -26.05 -10.25
CA ASN A 162 5.00 -26.07 -11.40
C ASN A 162 4.98 -24.77 -12.22
N ASN A 163 5.53 -23.66 -11.68
CA ASN A 163 5.47 -22.34 -12.29
C ASN A 163 6.85 -21.64 -12.29
N PRO A 164 7.84 -22.16 -13.01
CA PRO A 164 9.21 -21.64 -12.96
C PRO A 164 9.39 -20.24 -13.57
N SER A 165 8.33 -19.64 -14.11
CA SER A 165 8.34 -18.27 -14.66
C SER A 165 8.04 -17.19 -13.62
N ILE A 166 7.85 -17.55 -12.36
CA ILE A 166 7.59 -16.59 -11.27
C ILE A 166 8.83 -15.70 -11.09
N ILE A 167 8.60 -14.38 -11.10
CA ILE A 167 9.60 -13.33 -10.90
C ILE A 167 9.29 -12.45 -9.69
N SER A 168 8.06 -12.51 -9.18
CA SER A 168 7.62 -11.76 -8.00
C SER A 168 6.78 -12.65 -7.12
N LEU A 169 7.20 -12.82 -5.87
CA LEU A 169 6.54 -13.66 -4.87
C LEU A 169 6.39 -12.87 -3.56
N CYS A 170 5.15 -12.77 -3.08
CA CYS A 170 4.80 -12.13 -1.83
C CYS A 170 4.15 -13.17 -0.90
N LEU A 171 4.75 -13.36 0.28
CA LEU A 171 4.37 -14.35 1.29
C LEU A 171 4.20 -13.70 2.68
N ASN A 172 3.87 -12.42 2.72
CA ASN A 172 3.75 -11.65 3.96
C ASN A 172 2.71 -12.29 4.89
N GLY A 173 3.08 -12.54 6.15
CA GLY A 173 2.17 -13.11 7.14
C GLY A 173 1.76 -14.57 6.89
N CYS A 174 2.46 -15.32 6.03
CA CYS A 174 2.25 -16.75 5.84
C CYS A 174 2.95 -17.55 6.95
N SER A 175 2.40 -17.54 8.15
CA SER A 175 3.03 -18.09 9.36
C SER A 175 3.22 -19.62 9.35
N GLY A 176 2.63 -20.34 8.40
CA GLY A 176 2.82 -21.80 8.22
C GLY A 176 4.08 -22.20 7.48
N LEU A 177 4.92 -21.23 7.06
CA LEU A 177 6.17 -21.51 6.32
C LEU A 177 7.31 -21.78 7.28
N ASP A 178 8.20 -22.70 6.88
CA ASP A 178 9.46 -23.00 7.52
C ASP A 178 10.66 -22.70 6.59
N GLU A 179 11.86 -23.05 7.03
CA GLU A 179 13.09 -22.82 6.26
C GLU A 179 13.10 -23.53 4.90
N GLN A 180 12.39 -24.67 4.77
CA GLN A 180 12.33 -25.43 3.54
C GLN A 180 11.72 -24.63 2.40
N ALA A 181 10.74 -23.78 2.69
CA ALA A 181 10.12 -22.90 1.68
C ALA A 181 11.17 -22.02 0.97
N LEU A 182 12.13 -21.46 1.71
CA LEU A 182 13.15 -20.60 1.13
C LEU A 182 14.13 -21.38 0.23
N TYR A 183 14.50 -22.60 0.63
CA TYR A 183 15.32 -23.47 -0.22
C TYR A 183 14.62 -23.83 -1.51
N ASP A 184 13.34 -24.18 -1.43
CA ASP A 184 12.53 -24.54 -2.57
C ASP A 184 12.35 -23.37 -3.53
N ILE A 185 12.10 -22.16 -3.00
CA ILE A 185 12.03 -20.92 -3.78
C ILE A 185 13.36 -20.66 -4.50
N ALA A 186 14.47 -20.71 -3.77
CA ALA A 186 15.79 -20.47 -4.35
C ALA A 186 16.16 -21.51 -5.41
N HIS A 187 15.88 -22.80 -5.15
CA HIS A 187 16.18 -23.90 -6.07
C HIS A 187 15.33 -23.85 -7.35
N CYS A 188 14.03 -23.58 -7.21
CA CYS A 188 13.10 -23.64 -8.35
C CYS A 188 13.08 -22.37 -9.19
N ILE A 189 13.17 -21.20 -8.55
CA ILE A 189 12.97 -19.89 -9.21
C ILE A 189 14.01 -18.83 -8.87
N GLY A 190 14.99 -19.12 -7.99
CA GLY A 190 15.95 -18.14 -7.48
C GLY A 190 16.72 -17.37 -8.55
N GLU A 191 17.10 -18.04 -9.65
CA GLU A 191 17.78 -17.44 -10.81
C GLU A 191 16.94 -16.38 -11.54
N ARG A 192 15.62 -16.36 -11.36
CA ARG A 192 14.71 -15.44 -12.04
C ARG A 192 13.98 -14.49 -11.11
N LEU A 193 13.99 -14.79 -9.82
CA LEU A 193 13.25 -14.04 -8.83
C LEU A 193 13.81 -12.60 -8.71
N CYS A 194 12.96 -11.62 -8.96
CA CYS A 194 13.31 -10.20 -8.87
C CYS A 194 12.73 -9.52 -7.62
N ARG A 195 11.63 -10.07 -7.08
CA ARG A 195 10.96 -9.52 -5.88
C ARG A 195 10.54 -10.65 -4.95
N LEU A 196 10.96 -10.56 -3.70
CA LEU A 196 10.55 -11.44 -2.61
C LEU A 196 10.12 -10.60 -1.41
N GLU A 197 8.94 -10.90 -0.87
CA GLU A 197 8.44 -10.25 0.34
C GLU A 197 8.06 -11.34 1.37
N LEU A 198 8.62 -11.22 2.57
CA LEU A 198 8.50 -12.17 3.68
C LEU A 198 8.19 -11.45 5.00
N ASP A 199 7.39 -10.39 4.94
CA ASP A 199 7.08 -9.57 6.11
C ASP A 199 6.26 -10.35 7.14
N ASN A 200 6.52 -10.11 8.42
CA ASN A 200 5.81 -10.73 9.55
C ASN A 200 5.88 -12.28 9.57
N LEU A 201 7.00 -12.85 9.13
CA LEU A 201 7.29 -14.27 9.28
C LEU A 201 8.17 -14.46 10.53
N HIS A 202 7.52 -14.68 11.67
CA HIS A 202 8.21 -14.91 12.95
C HIS A 202 8.61 -16.40 13.06
N ASN A 203 9.69 -16.80 12.40
CA ASN A 203 10.23 -18.15 12.52
C ASN A 203 11.76 -18.08 12.60
N SER A 204 12.32 -18.39 13.76
CA SER A 204 13.76 -18.35 14.05
C SER A 204 14.61 -19.16 13.06
N ASN A 205 14.11 -20.30 12.62
CA ASN A 205 14.83 -21.18 11.72
C ASN A 205 14.98 -20.60 10.30
N ILE A 206 14.04 -19.73 9.89
CA ILE A 206 14.10 -19.06 8.59
C ILE A 206 15.23 -18.01 8.57
N ILE A 207 15.49 -17.36 9.71
CA ILE A 207 16.44 -16.24 9.83
C ILE A 207 17.86 -16.62 9.44
N GLU A 208 18.37 -17.74 9.95
CA GLU A 208 19.73 -18.20 9.65
C GLU A 208 19.91 -18.57 8.17
N ARG A 209 18.83 -18.93 7.49
CA ARG A 209 18.85 -19.47 6.14
C ARG A 209 18.68 -18.43 5.03
N VAL A 210 18.05 -17.28 5.29
CA VAL A 210 17.98 -16.17 4.32
C VAL A 210 19.38 -15.73 3.90
N GLN A 211 20.36 -15.84 4.80
CA GLN A 211 21.75 -15.48 4.54
C GLN A 211 22.46 -16.45 3.56
N ALA A 212 22.01 -17.70 3.50
CA ALA A 212 22.63 -18.75 2.69
C ALA A 212 22.01 -18.94 1.30
N ILE A 213 20.95 -18.18 0.98
CA ILE A 213 20.17 -18.40 -0.23
C ILE A 213 20.67 -17.52 -1.38
N HIS A 214 21.12 -18.19 -2.44
CA HIS A 214 21.59 -17.52 -3.64
C HIS A 214 20.42 -17.11 -4.55
N MET A 215 20.13 -15.79 -4.61
CA MET A 215 19.13 -15.19 -5.51
C MET A 215 19.77 -14.03 -6.29
N PRO A 216 20.55 -14.31 -7.34
CA PRO A 216 21.43 -13.30 -7.96
C PRO A 216 20.69 -12.15 -8.62
N ASN A 217 19.46 -12.33 -9.06
CA ASN A 217 18.68 -11.34 -9.78
C ASN A 217 17.65 -10.60 -8.90
N ILE A 218 17.67 -10.81 -7.58
CA ILE A 218 16.73 -10.15 -6.70
C ILE A 218 16.99 -8.63 -6.68
N ALA A 219 15.95 -7.85 -7.00
CA ALA A 219 16.00 -6.40 -7.03
C ALA A 219 15.29 -5.78 -5.83
N ARG A 220 14.27 -6.44 -5.29
CA ARG A 220 13.52 -6.01 -4.12
C ARG A 220 13.35 -7.14 -3.13
N LEU A 221 13.76 -6.89 -1.89
CA LEU A 221 13.61 -7.80 -0.75
C LEU A 221 12.92 -7.07 0.40
N SER A 222 11.84 -7.64 0.92
CA SER A 222 11.17 -7.15 2.12
C SER A 222 11.20 -8.21 3.21
N LEU A 223 11.74 -7.83 4.36
CA LEU A 223 11.90 -8.62 5.58
C LEU A 223 11.40 -7.80 6.78
N CYS A 224 10.28 -7.10 6.62
CA CYS A 224 9.74 -6.23 7.67
C CYS A 224 9.23 -7.08 8.85
N GLN A 225 9.64 -6.72 10.09
CA GLN A 225 9.29 -7.47 11.30
C GLN A 225 9.62 -8.97 11.19
N PHE A 226 10.76 -9.28 10.60
CA PHE A 226 11.19 -10.64 10.34
C PHE A 226 12.12 -11.15 11.46
N PHE A 227 12.96 -10.27 12.03
CA PHE A 227 13.89 -10.56 13.12
C PHE A 227 13.33 -10.00 14.44
N PRO A 228 12.70 -10.83 15.31
CA PRO A 228 12.17 -10.37 16.58
C PRO A 228 13.28 -10.05 17.58
N GLU A 229 12.96 -9.22 18.59
CA GLU A 229 13.93 -8.78 19.60
C GLU A 229 14.52 -9.94 20.43
N GLU A 230 13.71 -10.94 20.73
CA GLU A 230 14.08 -12.10 21.56
C GLU A 230 15.10 -13.01 20.85
N GLU A 231 15.21 -12.93 19.55
CA GLU A 231 16.05 -13.77 18.71
C GLU A 231 17.15 -12.97 17.99
N ALA A 232 17.40 -11.72 18.41
CA ALA A 232 18.46 -10.90 17.84
C ALA A 232 19.82 -11.61 18.03
N THR A 233 20.34 -12.18 16.93
CA THR A 233 21.59 -12.90 16.95
C THR A 233 22.78 -11.95 17.02
N GLU A 234 23.84 -12.31 17.76
CA GLU A 234 25.11 -11.57 17.73
C GLU A 234 25.78 -11.62 16.35
N GLN A 235 25.27 -12.46 15.45
CA GLN A 235 25.82 -12.63 14.11
C GLN A 235 25.40 -11.48 13.19
N GLN A 236 26.34 -11.00 12.41
CA GLN A 236 26.09 -9.98 11.41
C GLN A 236 25.22 -10.54 10.27
N CYS A 237 24.07 -9.93 10.03
CA CYS A 237 23.22 -10.28 8.90
C CYS A 237 23.88 -9.83 7.59
N LEU A 238 24.24 -10.79 6.73
CA LEU A 238 24.76 -10.54 5.40
C LEU A 238 23.61 -10.54 4.40
N ILE A 239 23.34 -9.39 3.80
CA ILE A 239 22.34 -9.29 2.74
C ILE A 239 23.08 -9.13 1.42
N GLU A 240 23.29 -10.25 0.74
CA GLU A 240 23.99 -10.27 -0.53
C GLU A 240 23.02 -10.26 -1.71
N GLY A 241 23.39 -9.56 -2.77
CA GLY A 241 22.65 -9.53 -4.02
C GLY A 241 23.20 -8.44 -4.95
N SER A 242 23.82 -8.84 -6.03
CA SER A 242 24.43 -7.90 -7.00
C SER A 242 23.38 -7.00 -7.68
N GLY A 243 22.11 -7.41 -7.71
CA GLY A 243 20.99 -6.70 -8.30
C GLY A 243 20.10 -5.93 -7.31
N LEU A 244 20.31 -6.09 -5.99
CA LEU A 244 19.40 -5.59 -4.98
C LEU A 244 19.40 -4.05 -4.92
N ARG A 245 18.24 -3.45 -5.11
CA ARG A 245 18.02 -1.99 -5.15
C ARG A 245 17.11 -1.47 -4.05
N ASP A 246 16.13 -2.27 -3.66
CA ASP A 246 15.17 -1.93 -2.63
C ASP A 246 15.20 -2.97 -1.53
N ILE A 247 15.43 -2.53 -0.29
CA ILE A 247 15.39 -3.39 0.88
C ILE A 247 14.52 -2.77 1.98
N ASP A 248 13.66 -3.60 2.56
CA ASP A 248 12.84 -3.25 3.71
C ASP A 248 13.21 -4.10 4.91
N LEU A 249 13.80 -3.47 5.91
CA LEU A 249 14.19 -4.05 7.20
C LEU A 249 13.49 -3.37 8.37
N TYR A 250 12.32 -2.77 8.11
CA TYR A 250 11.56 -2.05 9.11
C TYR A 250 11.05 -2.99 10.23
N GLY A 251 11.15 -2.55 11.46
CA GLY A 251 10.66 -3.29 12.63
C GLY A 251 11.54 -4.46 13.05
N ASN A 252 12.77 -4.57 12.53
CA ASN A 252 13.73 -5.59 12.94
C ASN A 252 14.70 -5.07 13.99
N TYR A 253 15.26 -6.00 14.77
CA TYR A 253 16.24 -5.76 15.82
C TYR A 253 17.58 -6.37 15.45
N PHE A 254 18.63 -5.55 15.37
CA PHE A 254 19.98 -5.99 15.04
C PHE A 254 20.94 -5.59 16.16
N TRP A 255 21.75 -6.53 16.65
CA TRP A 255 22.90 -6.22 17.52
C TRP A 255 24.04 -5.61 16.74
N GLN A 256 24.29 -6.10 15.55
CA GLN A 256 25.24 -5.53 14.60
C GLN A 256 24.51 -5.05 13.35
N PRO A 257 24.91 -3.88 12.80
CA PRO A 257 24.31 -3.39 11.59
C PRO A 257 24.42 -4.41 10.45
N PRO A 258 23.34 -4.64 9.67
CA PRO A 258 23.40 -5.54 8.55
C PRO A 258 24.39 -5.02 7.48
N THR A 259 25.09 -5.95 6.82
CA THR A 259 25.90 -5.62 5.65
C THR A 259 24.98 -5.36 4.47
N LEU A 260 25.06 -4.18 3.88
CA LEU A 260 24.16 -3.75 2.81
C LEU A 260 24.90 -3.71 1.46
N PRO A 261 24.28 -4.21 0.37
CA PRO A 261 24.88 -4.16 -0.96
C PRO A 261 24.99 -2.72 -1.49
N LEU A 262 26.07 -2.40 -2.20
CA LEU A 262 26.36 -1.05 -2.72
C LEU A 262 25.42 -0.60 -3.87
N THR A 263 24.53 -1.46 -4.30
CA THR A 263 23.54 -1.22 -5.38
C THR A 263 22.26 -0.56 -4.90
N LEU A 264 22.08 -0.42 -3.57
CA LEU A 264 20.84 0.08 -2.98
C LEU A 264 20.48 1.50 -3.44
N CYS A 265 19.21 1.66 -3.79
CA CYS A 265 18.55 2.93 -4.10
C CYS A 265 17.55 3.32 -3.02
N SER A 266 16.97 2.31 -2.33
CA SER A 266 15.94 2.48 -1.31
C SER A 266 16.21 1.56 -0.11
N LEU A 267 16.13 2.12 1.09
CA LEU A 267 16.32 1.40 2.35
C LEU A 267 15.26 1.83 3.36
N ARG A 268 14.58 0.86 3.97
CA ARG A 268 13.83 1.06 5.22
C ARG A 268 14.52 0.30 6.33
N LEU A 269 14.80 0.97 7.44
CA LEU A 269 15.56 0.42 8.55
C LEU A 269 15.03 0.94 9.88
N SER A 270 14.88 0.04 10.85
CA SER A 270 14.72 0.40 12.26
C SER A 270 16.09 0.43 12.94
N VAL A 271 16.35 1.47 13.71
CA VAL A 271 17.56 1.66 14.51
C VAL A 271 17.14 1.67 15.98
N THR A 272 17.64 0.73 16.76
CA THR A 272 17.22 0.51 18.14
C THR A 272 18.09 1.26 19.15
N GLY A 273 19.28 1.71 18.72
CA GLY A 273 20.28 2.34 19.60
C GLY A 273 21.20 1.34 20.29
N GLN A 274 21.00 0.06 20.09
CA GLN A 274 21.89 -1.02 20.58
C GLN A 274 22.98 -1.32 19.56
N GLU A 275 22.74 -1.00 18.29
CA GLU A 275 23.67 -1.22 17.19
C GLU A 275 24.94 -0.38 17.33
N ASN A 276 26.03 -0.85 16.73
CA ASN A 276 27.22 -0.04 16.55
C ASN A 276 26.95 1.10 15.56
N VAL A 277 26.52 2.25 16.09
CA VAL A 277 26.15 3.46 15.31
C VAL A 277 27.26 3.90 14.36
N HIS A 278 28.53 3.78 14.78
CA HIS A 278 29.66 4.18 13.93
C HIS A 278 29.79 3.25 12.71
N GLN A 279 29.66 1.96 12.91
CA GLN A 279 29.70 0.96 11.83
C GLN A 279 28.53 1.15 10.86
N LEU A 280 27.33 1.41 11.38
CA LEU A 280 26.15 1.69 10.56
C LEU A 280 26.34 2.95 9.69
N LEU A 281 26.82 4.04 10.27
CA LEU A 281 27.10 5.28 9.54
C LEU A 281 28.16 5.07 8.46
N THR A 282 29.19 4.28 8.74
CA THR A 282 30.26 3.95 7.77
C THR A 282 29.69 3.13 6.61
N SER A 283 28.86 2.12 6.90
CA SER A 283 28.16 1.33 5.88
C SER A 283 27.26 2.19 5.00
N LEU A 284 26.46 3.09 5.60
CA LEU A 284 25.59 4.00 4.88
C LEU A 284 26.37 5.02 4.03
N GLN A 285 27.52 5.50 4.50
CA GLN A 285 28.37 6.41 3.75
C GLN A 285 28.87 5.82 2.42
N GLN A 286 29.10 4.52 2.39
CA GLN A 286 29.53 3.78 1.19
C GLN A 286 28.43 3.69 0.13
N GLN A 287 27.17 3.89 0.51
CA GLN A 287 26.01 3.79 -0.37
C GLN A 287 25.92 5.00 -1.31
N THR A 288 26.42 4.85 -2.53
CA THR A 288 26.48 5.95 -3.52
C THR A 288 25.15 6.20 -4.24
N LYS A 289 24.30 5.16 -4.38
CA LYS A 289 23.03 5.20 -5.13
C LYS A 289 21.81 5.38 -4.24
N LEU A 290 21.99 5.35 -2.92
CA LEU A 290 20.89 5.40 -1.95
C LEU A 290 20.29 6.81 -1.90
N VAL A 291 19.03 6.93 -2.30
CA VAL A 291 18.29 8.20 -2.41
C VAL A 291 16.95 8.20 -1.68
N ASN A 292 16.38 7.01 -1.43
CA ASN A 292 15.13 6.85 -0.69
C ASN A 292 15.44 6.20 0.66
N ILE A 293 15.10 6.88 1.74
CA ILE A 293 15.43 6.41 3.09
C ILE A 293 14.24 6.57 4.02
N HIS A 294 13.94 5.49 4.71
CA HIS A 294 13.00 5.46 5.81
C HIS A 294 13.72 4.94 7.06
N LEU A 295 13.87 5.79 8.05
CA LEU A 295 14.46 5.46 9.34
C LEU A 295 13.41 5.52 10.43
N GLN A 296 13.24 4.42 11.16
CA GLN A 296 12.55 4.38 12.43
C GLN A 296 13.58 4.29 13.55
N LEU A 297 13.54 5.25 14.44
CA LEU A 297 14.41 5.26 15.61
C LEU A 297 13.58 4.89 16.82
N GLN A 298 13.78 3.68 17.30
CA GLN A 298 13.09 3.17 18.47
C GLN A 298 13.80 3.65 19.73
N CYS A 299 13.09 4.45 20.50
CA CYS A 299 13.50 4.79 21.87
C CYS A 299 12.68 3.88 22.79
N PHE A 300 13.29 2.83 23.34
CA PHE A 300 12.62 1.86 24.20
C PHE A 300 12.13 2.47 25.53
N GLU A 301 12.76 3.55 25.97
CA GLU A 301 12.37 4.30 27.16
C GLU A 301 12.15 5.76 26.79
N GLU A 302 11.19 6.42 27.45
CA GLU A 302 10.98 7.88 27.32
C GLU A 302 12.12 8.66 28.01
N ASP A 303 13.33 8.09 28.06
CA ASP A 303 14.47 8.74 28.68
C ASP A 303 15.09 9.78 27.73
N ALA A 304 15.62 10.81 28.35
CA ALA A 304 16.24 11.91 27.60
C ALA A 304 17.48 11.46 26.82
N HIS A 305 18.19 10.43 27.29
CA HIS A 305 19.43 9.94 26.72
C HIS A 305 19.19 9.18 25.40
N SER A 306 18.21 8.29 25.36
CA SER A 306 17.80 7.58 24.13
C SER A 306 17.32 8.55 23.05
N ILE A 307 16.57 9.58 23.42
CA ILE A 307 16.11 10.63 22.50
C ILE A 307 17.32 11.43 21.95
N GLU A 308 18.30 11.75 22.79
CA GLU A 308 19.51 12.46 22.39
C GLU A 308 20.37 11.62 21.44
N ASN A 309 20.55 10.33 21.72
CA ASN A 309 21.29 9.39 20.89
C ASN A 309 20.65 9.26 19.50
N ALA A 310 19.33 9.10 19.42
CA ALA A 310 18.58 9.05 18.17
C ALA A 310 18.76 10.33 17.33
N ASN A 311 18.68 11.49 17.95
CA ASN A 311 18.90 12.76 17.26
C ASN A 311 20.36 12.98 16.85
N THR A 312 21.31 12.52 17.65
CA THR A 312 22.74 12.55 17.33
C THR A 312 23.04 11.66 16.12
N PHE A 313 22.46 10.47 16.06
CA PHE A 313 22.55 9.60 14.88
C PHE A 313 21.97 10.29 13.64
N LEU A 314 20.75 10.80 13.71
CA LEU A 314 20.10 11.52 12.60
C LEU A 314 20.93 12.71 12.13
N TYR A 315 21.48 13.48 13.05
CA TYR A 315 22.31 14.63 12.70
C TYR A 315 23.55 14.21 11.90
N LYS A 316 24.28 13.19 12.36
CA LYS A 316 25.48 12.66 11.67
C LYS A 316 25.09 12.06 10.32
N PHE A 317 24.02 11.27 10.29
CA PHE A 317 23.50 10.64 9.08
C PHE A 317 23.13 11.68 7.99
N LEU A 318 22.36 12.70 8.33
CA LEU A 318 21.95 13.73 7.38
C LEU A 318 23.13 14.57 6.88
N ARG A 319 24.16 14.78 7.68
CA ARG A 319 25.39 15.43 7.23
C ARG A 319 26.15 14.61 6.19
N ILE A 320 26.12 13.30 6.32
CA ILE A 320 26.80 12.38 5.39
C ILE A 320 25.99 12.20 4.10
N MET A 321 24.69 11.94 4.25
CA MET A 321 23.84 11.48 3.15
C MET A 321 22.92 12.56 2.57
N GLY A 322 22.70 13.68 3.25
CA GLY A 322 21.64 14.64 2.96
C GLY A 322 21.63 15.16 1.53
N SER A 323 22.79 15.41 0.92
CA SER A 323 22.87 15.91 -0.46
C SER A 323 22.35 14.93 -1.52
N LYS A 324 22.30 13.63 -1.22
CA LYS A 324 21.84 12.56 -2.13
C LYS A 324 20.35 12.26 -1.98
N ILE A 325 19.77 12.56 -0.80
CA ILE A 325 18.41 12.10 -0.43
C ILE A 325 17.35 12.85 -1.24
N THR A 326 16.45 12.10 -1.87
CA THR A 326 15.27 12.61 -2.56
C THR A 326 13.97 12.32 -1.81
N ARG A 327 13.94 11.21 -1.06
CA ARG A 327 12.81 10.82 -0.21
C ARG A 327 13.33 10.49 1.17
N LEU A 328 12.80 11.16 2.18
CA LEU A 328 13.16 10.98 3.58
C LEU A 328 11.92 10.76 4.42
N HIS A 329 11.89 9.63 5.12
CA HIS A 329 10.93 9.36 6.16
C HIS A 329 11.67 9.15 7.47
N ILE A 330 11.30 9.90 8.48
CA ILE A 330 11.84 9.79 9.85
C ILE A 330 10.68 9.49 10.79
N ALA A 331 10.78 8.38 11.52
CA ALA A 331 9.91 8.03 12.62
C ALA A 331 10.74 8.06 13.92
N VAL A 332 10.44 9.00 14.80
CA VAL A 332 11.12 9.17 16.09
C VAL A 332 10.21 9.87 17.09
N GLN A 333 10.36 9.59 18.36
CA GLN A 333 9.50 10.20 19.38
C GLN A 333 9.63 11.74 19.40
N ARG A 334 10.86 12.27 19.37
CA ARG A 334 11.14 13.71 19.39
C ARG A 334 12.23 14.06 18.39
N LEU A 335 11.95 15.01 17.51
CA LEU A 335 12.94 15.53 16.55
C LEU A 335 13.49 16.87 17.07
N CYS A 336 14.81 16.96 17.23
CA CYS A 336 15.46 18.17 17.72
C CYS A 336 15.61 19.25 16.64
N ASP A 337 15.81 20.48 17.10
CA ASP A 337 15.89 21.65 16.22
C ASP A 337 17.07 21.57 15.25
N SER A 338 18.22 21.05 15.69
CA SER A 338 19.41 20.91 14.85
C SER A 338 19.19 19.96 13.67
N VAL A 339 18.52 18.85 13.87
CA VAL A 339 18.15 17.89 12.80
C VAL A 339 17.19 18.54 11.81
N MET A 340 16.15 19.23 12.31
CA MET A 340 15.19 19.90 11.45
C MET A 340 15.82 21.05 10.63
N LEU A 341 16.78 21.76 11.19
CA LEU A 341 17.54 22.79 10.48
C LEU A 341 18.42 22.19 9.37
N LEU A 342 19.01 21.01 9.59
CA LEU A 342 19.73 20.29 8.52
C LEU A 342 18.79 19.89 7.38
N ILE A 343 17.60 19.36 7.70
CA ILE A 343 16.58 19.02 6.69
C ILE A 343 16.23 20.26 5.86
N ALA A 344 16.11 21.42 6.50
CA ALA A 344 15.75 22.66 5.84
C ALA A 344 16.87 23.28 4.98
N SER A 345 18.15 22.94 5.24
CA SER A 345 19.29 23.63 4.64
C SER A 345 20.23 22.76 3.80
N GLN A 346 20.30 21.46 4.09
CA GLN A 346 21.33 20.59 3.49
C GLN A 346 20.79 19.45 2.61
N LEU A 347 19.49 19.41 2.33
CA LEU A 347 18.87 18.39 1.48
C LEU A 347 18.33 19.01 0.16
N PRO A 348 19.19 19.46 -0.76
CA PRO A 348 18.76 20.23 -1.94
C PRO A 348 17.87 19.45 -2.90
N ASN A 349 17.96 18.11 -2.89
CA ASN A 349 17.23 17.22 -3.78
C ASN A 349 15.95 16.64 -3.15
N LEU A 350 15.63 17.02 -1.90
CA LEU A 350 14.49 16.49 -1.18
C LEU A 350 13.18 16.89 -1.85
N SER A 351 12.39 15.90 -2.25
CA SER A 351 11.09 16.06 -2.89
C SER A 351 9.95 15.43 -2.08
N HIS A 352 10.27 14.44 -1.22
CA HIS A 352 9.29 13.76 -0.36
C HIS A 352 9.80 13.77 1.07
N LEU A 353 9.04 14.34 1.98
CA LEU A 353 9.33 14.37 3.40
C LEU A 353 8.18 13.80 4.20
N ALA A 354 8.45 12.78 5.00
CA ALA A 354 7.54 12.21 5.97
C ALA A 354 8.14 12.31 7.37
N LEU A 355 7.41 12.91 8.30
CA LEU A 355 7.80 13.04 9.71
C LEU A 355 6.72 12.39 10.56
N ASP A 356 7.02 11.22 11.08
CA ASP A 356 6.18 10.51 12.05
C ASP A 356 6.80 10.72 13.45
N VAL A 357 6.50 11.88 14.03
CA VAL A 357 7.10 12.34 15.29
C VAL A 357 6.02 12.88 16.22
N TYR A 358 6.20 12.70 17.54
CA TYR A 358 5.26 13.21 18.53
C TYR A 358 5.55 14.67 18.91
N TYR A 359 6.83 15.04 18.92
CA TYR A 359 7.28 16.38 19.32
C TYR A 359 8.20 16.99 18.28
N LEU A 360 7.80 18.12 17.74
CA LEU A 360 8.55 18.94 16.81
C LEU A 360 8.34 20.42 17.13
N ASN A 361 9.41 21.19 17.16
CA ASN A 361 9.31 22.64 17.32
C ASN A 361 8.73 23.29 16.05
N SER A 362 7.56 23.89 16.19
CA SER A 362 6.86 24.57 15.09
C SER A 362 7.67 25.69 14.43
N ASN A 363 8.58 26.35 15.17
CA ASN A 363 9.40 27.41 14.62
C ASN A 363 10.51 26.88 13.72
N THR A 364 11.06 25.72 14.03
CA THR A 364 12.06 25.06 13.17
C THR A 364 11.42 24.44 11.93
N LEU A 365 10.22 23.87 12.05
CA LEU A 365 9.45 23.45 10.87
C LEU A 365 9.22 24.60 9.89
N LYS A 366 8.93 25.81 10.38
CA LYS A 366 8.78 26.99 9.52
C LYS A 366 10.06 27.34 8.74
N ARG A 367 11.25 27.00 9.24
CA ARG A 367 12.52 27.22 8.53
C ARG A 367 12.59 26.48 7.21
N LEU A 368 11.90 25.33 7.08
CA LEU A 368 11.78 24.61 5.82
C LEU A 368 11.18 25.48 4.69
N PHE A 369 10.38 26.48 5.04
CA PHE A 369 9.72 27.42 4.15
C PHE A 369 10.33 28.84 4.20
N ALA A 370 11.42 29.03 4.90
CA ALA A 370 12.15 30.29 4.92
C ALA A 370 12.76 30.56 3.52
N GLY A 371 12.51 31.75 2.97
CA GLY A 371 12.88 32.06 1.57
C GLY A 371 11.70 31.89 0.58
N GLY A 372 10.50 31.59 1.09
CA GLY A 372 9.27 31.54 0.28
C GLY A 372 9.33 30.50 -0.85
N LEU A 373 9.16 30.92 -2.09
CA LEU A 373 9.16 30.04 -3.27
C LEU A 373 10.52 29.41 -3.58
N HIS A 374 11.61 29.97 -3.07
CA HIS A 374 12.96 29.42 -3.24
C HIS A 374 13.37 28.49 -2.10
N SER A 375 12.51 28.31 -1.11
CA SER A 375 12.76 27.45 0.04
C SER A 375 12.75 25.96 -0.34
N GLN A 376 13.38 25.15 0.48
CA GLN A 376 13.35 23.69 0.32
C GLN A 376 11.91 23.15 0.39
N GLY A 377 11.11 23.68 1.30
CA GLY A 377 9.70 23.28 1.45
C GLY A 377 8.83 23.57 0.21
N ALA A 378 9.16 24.61 -0.57
CA ALA A 378 8.45 24.92 -1.81
C ALA A 378 8.66 23.88 -2.91
N LYS A 379 9.76 23.13 -2.88
CA LYS A 379 10.10 22.08 -3.86
C LYS A 379 9.45 20.73 -3.53
N LEU A 380 8.93 20.55 -2.31
CA LEU A 380 8.33 19.29 -1.89
C LEU A 380 7.12 18.95 -2.75
N ARG A 381 7.11 17.73 -3.23
CA ARG A 381 5.97 17.11 -3.94
C ARG A 381 5.08 16.32 -3.01
N SER A 382 5.66 15.73 -1.95
CA SER A 382 4.94 14.99 -0.92
C SER A 382 5.39 15.46 0.46
N LEU A 383 4.42 15.75 1.32
CA LEU A 383 4.65 16.10 2.73
C LEU A 383 3.68 15.32 3.61
N ARG A 384 4.25 14.53 4.53
CA ARG A 384 3.50 13.78 5.51
C ARG A 384 3.88 14.22 6.91
N LEU A 385 2.89 14.69 7.66
CA LEU A 385 3.00 15.11 9.06
C LEU A 385 1.86 14.45 9.84
N CYS A 386 2.17 13.45 10.65
CA CYS A 386 1.15 12.70 11.39
C CYS A 386 1.24 12.96 12.89
N ARG A 387 0.09 13.09 13.55
CA ARG A 387 -0.03 13.19 15.02
C ARG A 387 0.67 14.39 15.68
N LEU A 388 1.15 15.34 14.89
CA LEU A 388 1.90 16.51 15.36
C LEU A 388 1.00 17.59 15.96
N LYS A 389 1.45 18.16 17.07
CA LYS A 389 0.90 19.40 17.62
C LYS A 389 1.76 20.57 17.14
N ILE A 390 1.40 21.18 16.02
CA ILE A 390 2.10 22.33 15.46
C ILE A 390 1.22 23.58 15.49
N THR A 391 1.87 24.74 15.52
CA THR A 391 1.14 26.02 15.53
C THR A 391 0.51 26.30 14.17
N TYR A 392 -0.62 27.02 14.16
CA TYR A 392 -1.26 27.49 12.94
C TYR A 392 -0.29 28.30 12.03
N ARG A 393 0.65 29.03 12.63
CA ARG A 393 1.68 29.78 11.86
C ARG A 393 2.57 28.85 11.04
N ALA A 394 2.89 27.66 11.53
CA ALA A 394 3.67 26.69 10.76
C ALA A 394 2.84 26.09 9.61
N LEU A 395 1.57 25.72 9.87
CA LEU A 395 0.63 25.28 8.83
C LEU A 395 0.41 26.37 7.76
N PHE A 396 0.28 27.62 8.18
CA PHE A 396 0.16 28.74 7.27
C PHE A 396 1.36 28.85 6.32
N SER A 397 2.58 28.61 6.80
CA SER A 397 3.78 28.60 5.96
C SER A 397 3.74 27.47 4.93
N ILE A 398 3.29 26.26 5.32
CA ILE A 398 3.07 25.14 4.40
C ILE A 398 2.07 25.53 3.33
N GLY A 399 0.85 25.91 3.71
CA GLY A 399 -0.23 26.23 2.78
C GLY A 399 0.07 27.43 1.87
N ARG A 400 0.98 28.32 2.26
CA ARG A 400 1.39 29.48 1.47
C ARG A 400 2.49 29.17 0.45
N TRP A 401 3.47 28.34 0.81
CA TRP A 401 4.72 28.22 0.07
C TRP A 401 4.93 26.86 -0.58
N ALA A 402 4.28 25.79 -0.11
CA ALA A 402 4.43 24.44 -0.66
C ALA A 402 3.67 24.24 -1.97
N ARG A 403 3.97 25.04 -2.99
CA ARG A 403 3.20 25.08 -4.26
C ARG A 403 3.37 23.86 -5.14
N SER A 404 4.44 23.09 -4.96
CA SER A 404 4.74 21.87 -5.72
C SER A 404 4.06 20.63 -5.17
N LEU A 405 3.33 20.72 -4.04
CA LEU A 405 2.69 19.59 -3.41
C LEU A 405 1.66 18.91 -4.31
N VAL A 406 1.84 17.61 -4.44
CA VAL A 406 0.93 16.65 -5.07
C VAL A 406 0.23 15.84 -4.00
N ASP A 407 0.98 15.42 -2.96
CA ASP A 407 0.49 14.59 -1.87
C ASP A 407 0.68 15.30 -0.54
N LEU A 408 -0.39 15.40 0.24
CA LEU A 408 -0.38 15.97 1.58
C LEU A 408 -1.09 15.07 2.58
N GLU A 409 -0.37 14.67 3.62
CA GLU A 409 -0.95 13.98 4.76
C GLU A 409 -0.73 14.79 6.03
N THR A 410 -1.83 15.14 6.71
CA THR A 410 -1.83 15.81 8.02
C THR A 410 -2.80 15.11 8.96
N SER A 411 -2.73 13.78 9.00
CA SER A 411 -3.65 12.96 9.78
C SER A 411 -3.42 13.11 11.30
N HIS A 412 -4.52 13.01 12.06
CA HIS A 412 -4.54 13.12 13.51
C HIS A 412 -3.96 14.45 14.09
N MET A 413 -4.04 15.51 13.32
CA MET A 413 -3.63 16.87 13.73
C MET A 413 -4.84 17.75 14.10
N SER A 414 -5.77 17.19 14.86
CA SER A 414 -7.08 17.83 15.17
C SER A 414 -7.00 19.19 15.85
N SER A 415 -5.89 19.49 16.55
CA SER A 415 -5.71 20.78 17.21
C SER A 415 -5.24 21.91 16.28
N SER A 416 -4.80 21.59 15.08
CA SER A 416 -4.08 22.54 14.22
C SER A 416 -4.68 22.66 12.82
N VAL A 417 -5.23 21.58 12.26
CA VAL A 417 -5.76 21.52 10.90
C VAL A 417 -7.26 21.84 10.91
N ASP A 418 -7.64 22.92 10.23
CA ASP A 418 -8.99 23.42 10.12
C ASP A 418 -9.33 23.89 8.69
N ASP A 419 -10.54 24.36 8.47
CA ASP A 419 -11.00 24.87 7.17
C ASP A 419 -10.17 26.03 6.62
N ARG A 420 -9.60 26.89 7.49
CA ARG A 420 -8.75 28.01 7.06
C ARG A 420 -7.48 27.50 6.37
N PHE A 421 -6.91 26.40 6.90
CA PHE A 421 -5.77 25.75 6.29
C PHE A 421 -6.14 25.15 4.91
N LEU A 422 -7.29 24.47 4.81
CA LEU A 422 -7.75 23.89 3.54
C LEU A 422 -8.01 24.95 2.48
N VAL A 423 -8.59 26.09 2.86
CA VAL A 423 -8.80 27.23 1.95
C VAL A 423 -7.45 27.78 1.45
N LEU A 424 -6.45 27.84 2.32
CA LEU A 424 -5.12 28.29 1.95
C LEU A 424 -4.43 27.32 0.98
N LEU A 425 -4.54 26.02 1.22
CA LEU A 425 -4.10 24.96 0.29
C LEU A 425 -4.80 25.10 -1.07
N ALA A 426 -6.11 25.26 -1.06
CA ALA A 426 -6.90 25.45 -2.28
C ALA A 426 -6.42 26.65 -3.11
N LYS A 427 -5.99 27.72 -2.45
CA LYS A 427 -5.48 28.92 -3.10
C LYS A 427 -4.11 28.72 -3.73
N ASN A 428 -3.18 28.06 -3.03
CA ASN A 428 -1.76 28.08 -3.39
C ASN A 428 -1.23 26.74 -3.92
N CYS A 429 -1.76 25.58 -3.45
CA CYS A 429 -1.28 24.25 -3.79
C CYS A 429 -2.14 23.64 -4.90
N LYS A 430 -1.97 24.13 -6.13
CA LYS A 430 -2.83 23.75 -7.27
C LYS A 430 -2.56 22.37 -7.86
N LEU A 431 -1.50 21.71 -7.43
CA LEU A 431 -1.10 20.40 -7.94
C LEU A 431 -1.57 19.23 -7.06
N LEU A 432 -2.25 19.51 -5.94
CA LEU A 432 -2.72 18.50 -5.00
C LEU A 432 -3.65 17.49 -5.68
N GLN A 433 -3.31 16.20 -5.49
CA GLN A 433 -4.06 15.05 -5.97
C GLN A 433 -4.46 14.13 -4.81
N THR A 434 -3.57 13.93 -3.84
CA THR A 434 -3.82 13.09 -2.66
C THR A 434 -3.85 13.93 -1.40
N VAL A 435 -4.89 13.77 -0.61
CA VAL A 435 -5.01 14.44 0.69
C VAL A 435 -5.49 13.48 1.77
N ASN A 436 -4.84 13.54 2.94
CA ASN A 436 -5.23 12.78 4.12
C ASN A 436 -5.41 13.71 5.33
N PHE A 437 -6.66 13.88 5.74
CA PHE A 437 -7.09 14.65 6.91
C PHE A 437 -7.74 13.76 7.99
N ASN A 438 -7.47 12.45 7.98
CA ASN A 438 -8.05 11.54 8.97
C ASN A 438 -7.81 12.06 10.39
N GLY A 439 -8.84 12.03 11.23
CA GLY A 439 -8.78 12.49 12.62
C GLY A 439 -8.71 14.02 12.81
N CYS A 440 -8.82 14.82 11.75
CA CYS A 440 -8.84 16.29 11.84
C CYS A 440 -10.27 16.80 12.04
N LYS A 441 -10.72 16.83 13.29
CA LYS A 441 -12.12 17.16 13.66
C LYS A 441 -12.61 18.52 13.20
N TRP A 442 -11.72 19.50 13.00
CA TRP A 442 -12.07 20.87 12.57
C TRP A 442 -12.11 21.03 11.04
N VAL A 443 -11.93 19.96 10.30
CA VAL A 443 -12.16 19.94 8.84
C VAL A 443 -13.64 19.66 8.61
N THR A 444 -14.31 20.59 7.93
CA THR A 444 -15.75 20.54 7.62
C THR A 444 -16.01 20.60 6.11
N ASP A 445 -17.29 20.56 5.75
CA ASP A 445 -17.74 20.67 4.36
C ASP A 445 -17.22 21.94 3.67
N LYS A 446 -17.10 23.05 4.41
CA LYS A 446 -16.63 24.32 3.88
C LYS A 446 -15.17 24.26 3.40
N GLY A 447 -14.30 23.67 4.21
CA GLY A 447 -12.88 23.51 3.87
C GLY A 447 -12.70 22.58 2.69
N LEU A 448 -13.35 21.41 2.73
CA LEU A 448 -13.22 20.40 1.69
C LEU A 448 -13.82 20.86 0.35
N ALA A 449 -14.97 21.54 0.37
CA ALA A 449 -15.56 22.13 -0.84
C ALA A 449 -14.64 23.20 -1.48
N GLY A 450 -13.95 23.99 -0.65
CA GLY A 450 -12.93 24.91 -1.12
C GLY A 450 -11.79 24.21 -1.86
N LEU A 451 -11.29 23.11 -1.28
CA LEU A 451 -10.19 22.32 -1.84
C LEU A 451 -10.62 21.58 -3.12
N ALA A 452 -11.82 21.01 -3.15
CA ALA A 452 -12.38 20.29 -4.30
C ALA A 452 -12.40 21.14 -5.58
N ARG A 453 -12.55 22.47 -5.47
CA ARG A 453 -12.52 23.38 -6.62
C ARG A 453 -11.20 23.39 -7.40
N ASN A 454 -10.13 22.81 -6.85
CA ASN A 454 -8.87 22.60 -7.60
C ASN A 454 -9.00 21.52 -8.70
N LYS A 455 -10.06 20.73 -8.70
CA LYS A 455 -10.44 19.74 -9.73
C LYS A 455 -9.41 18.63 -9.99
N ARG A 456 -8.39 18.47 -9.14
CA ARG A 456 -7.27 17.53 -9.35
C ARG A 456 -7.23 16.41 -8.33
N LEU A 457 -8.12 16.42 -7.32
CA LEU A 457 -8.12 15.40 -6.29
C LEU A 457 -8.46 14.03 -6.89
N ARG A 458 -7.64 13.03 -6.55
CA ARG A 458 -7.78 11.63 -6.89
C ARG A 458 -8.05 10.78 -5.65
N GLU A 459 -7.35 11.10 -4.56
CA GLU A 459 -7.51 10.40 -3.30
C GLU A 459 -7.84 11.37 -2.17
N VAL A 460 -8.88 11.04 -1.41
CA VAL A 460 -9.34 11.85 -0.28
C VAL A 460 -9.57 10.96 0.93
N ARG A 461 -8.90 11.23 2.05
CA ARG A 461 -9.08 10.52 3.32
C ARG A 461 -9.58 11.49 4.37
N ILE A 462 -10.81 11.25 4.86
CA ILE A 462 -11.55 12.15 5.76
C ILE A 462 -12.24 11.42 6.93
N ARG A 463 -11.70 10.27 7.33
CA ARG A 463 -12.20 9.54 8.52
C ARG A 463 -12.06 10.40 9.76
N GLY A 464 -13.09 10.44 10.63
CA GLY A 464 -13.04 11.19 11.89
C GLY A 464 -12.94 12.72 11.73
N THR A 465 -13.35 13.28 10.57
CA THR A 465 -13.54 14.73 10.35
C THR A 465 -14.99 15.14 10.61
N SER A 466 -15.33 16.43 10.56
CA SER A 466 -16.70 16.93 10.64
C SER A 466 -17.36 17.15 9.27
N CYS A 467 -16.88 16.48 8.23
CA CYS A 467 -17.50 16.48 6.92
C CYS A 467 -18.83 15.71 6.93
N THR A 468 -19.80 16.17 6.16
CA THR A 468 -21.12 15.54 5.95
C THR A 468 -21.32 15.21 4.47
N ASP A 469 -22.51 14.72 4.10
CA ASP A 469 -22.89 14.44 2.70
C ASP A 469 -22.60 15.61 1.75
N LYS A 470 -22.66 16.86 2.25
CA LYS A 470 -22.33 18.06 1.47
C LYS A 470 -20.91 18.03 0.91
N SER A 471 -19.98 17.42 1.65
CA SER A 471 -18.61 17.20 1.16
C SER A 471 -18.58 16.27 -0.05
N LEU A 472 -19.34 15.18 -0.02
CA LEU A 472 -19.41 14.23 -1.15
C LEU A 472 -20.04 14.88 -2.38
N TYR A 473 -21.10 15.64 -2.22
CA TYR A 473 -21.69 16.39 -3.34
C TYR A 473 -20.73 17.40 -3.94
N SER A 474 -19.90 18.05 -3.11
CA SER A 474 -18.86 18.96 -3.60
C SER A 474 -17.76 18.24 -4.37
N LEU A 475 -17.32 17.07 -3.89
CA LEU A 475 -16.34 16.22 -4.60
C LEU A 475 -16.93 15.71 -5.92
N ALA A 476 -18.18 15.25 -5.91
CA ALA A 476 -18.91 14.84 -7.11
C ALA A 476 -18.98 15.94 -8.16
N GLN A 477 -19.21 17.18 -7.72
CA GLN A 477 -19.33 18.33 -8.62
C GLN A 477 -18.01 18.77 -9.23
N PHE A 478 -16.90 18.71 -8.48
CA PHE A 478 -15.64 19.34 -8.87
C PHE A 478 -14.50 18.37 -9.18
N CYS A 479 -14.56 17.13 -8.70
CA CYS A 479 -13.46 16.16 -8.81
C CYS A 479 -13.87 14.90 -9.60
N PRO A 480 -14.13 14.99 -10.91
CA PRO A 480 -14.52 13.82 -11.73
C PRO A 480 -13.43 12.77 -11.87
N ALA A 481 -12.18 13.12 -11.56
CA ALA A 481 -11.03 12.21 -11.59
C ALA A 481 -10.76 11.55 -10.24
N LEU A 482 -11.68 11.63 -9.26
CA LEU A 482 -11.52 10.98 -7.97
C LEU A 482 -11.56 9.45 -8.14
N GLU A 483 -10.57 8.78 -7.56
CA GLU A 483 -10.36 7.34 -7.66
C GLU A 483 -10.66 6.64 -6.33
N TRP A 484 -10.41 7.31 -5.22
CA TRP A 484 -10.54 6.69 -3.90
C TRP A 484 -10.93 7.69 -2.81
N ILE A 485 -11.79 7.24 -1.90
CA ILE A 485 -12.19 7.99 -0.71
C ILE A 485 -12.26 7.09 0.53
N ALA A 486 -11.58 7.46 1.60
CA ALA A 486 -11.74 6.83 2.91
C ALA A 486 -12.66 7.68 3.78
N HIS A 487 -13.86 7.19 4.02
CA HIS A 487 -14.93 7.99 4.63
C HIS A 487 -15.57 7.38 5.88
N ALA A 488 -15.47 6.06 6.11
CA ALA A 488 -16.00 5.44 7.31
C ALA A 488 -15.40 6.08 8.57
N ASP A 489 -16.07 6.00 9.70
CA ASP A 489 -15.46 6.36 10.97
C ASP A 489 -14.35 5.37 11.37
N PHE A 490 -13.63 5.63 12.47
CA PHE A 490 -12.57 4.72 12.92
C PHE A 490 -13.10 3.38 13.46
N SER A 491 -14.41 3.27 13.69
CA SER A 491 -15.09 2.03 14.08
C SER A 491 -15.68 1.27 12.87
N GLY A 492 -15.40 1.72 11.64
CA GLY A 492 -15.93 1.11 10.42
C GLY A 492 -17.40 1.47 10.12
N ARG A 493 -18.05 2.32 10.92
CA ARG A 493 -19.44 2.69 10.70
C ARG A 493 -19.58 3.66 9.52
N PRO A 494 -20.62 3.49 8.68
CA PRO A 494 -20.90 4.42 7.60
C PRO A 494 -21.06 5.85 8.14
N LYS A 495 -20.35 6.79 7.57
CA LYS A 495 -20.42 8.21 7.95
C LYS A 495 -21.35 9.00 7.05
N PHE A 496 -21.49 8.58 5.82
CA PHE A 496 -22.26 9.26 4.78
C PHE A 496 -23.46 8.42 4.36
N SER A 497 -24.51 9.07 3.84
CA SER A 497 -25.66 8.37 3.30
C SER A 497 -25.31 7.65 2.00
N ASP A 498 -26.00 6.52 1.74
CA ASP A 498 -25.87 5.77 0.50
C ASP A 498 -26.18 6.63 -0.73
N GLN A 499 -27.10 7.57 -0.58
CA GLN A 499 -27.45 8.51 -1.65
C GLN A 499 -26.27 9.44 -2.00
N ALA A 500 -25.55 9.95 -1.01
CA ALA A 500 -24.39 10.80 -1.24
C ALA A 500 -23.21 10.02 -1.84
N LEU A 501 -22.97 8.79 -1.35
CA LEU A 501 -21.95 7.88 -1.91
C LEU A 501 -22.28 7.51 -3.35
N LYS A 502 -23.54 7.21 -3.63
CA LYS A 502 -24.02 6.93 -4.99
C LYS A 502 -23.82 8.14 -5.90
N CYS A 503 -24.19 9.33 -5.46
CA CYS A 503 -23.99 10.57 -6.23
C CYS A 503 -22.51 10.78 -6.57
N LEU A 504 -21.59 10.51 -5.63
CA LEU A 504 -20.16 10.62 -5.85
C LEU A 504 -19.67 9.61 -6.90
N ARG A 505 -20.06 8.34 -6.76
CA ARG A 505 -19.69 7.27 -7.73
C ARG A 505 -20.21 7.59 -9.13
N ASP A 506 -21.45 8.05 -9.23
CA ASP A 506 -22.08 8.40 -10.50
C ASP A 506 -21.41 9.60 -11.21
N ALA A 507 -20.74 10.47 -10.46
CA ALA A 507 -20.08 11.67 -10.98
C ALA A 507 -18.62 11.44 -11.40
N CYS A 508 -17.97 10.38 -10.95
CA CYS A 508 -16.56 10.12 -11.21
C CYS A 508 -16.35 9.31 -12.50
N ILE A 509 -15.26 9.62 -13.23
CA ILE A 509 -14.92 8.95 -14.51
C ILE A 509 -14.48 7.51 -14.26
N GLN A 510 -13.77 7.27 -13.16
CA GLN A 510 -13.32 5.96 -12.73
C GLN A 510 -14.15 5.50 -11.53
N ARG A 511 -14.16 4.18 -11.28
CA ARG A 511 -14.81 3.63 -10.09
C ARG A 511 -14.12 4.19 -8.84
N VAL A 512 -14.88 4.93 -8.02
CA VAL A 512 -14.40 5.37 -6.72
C VAL A 512 -14.50 4.21 -5.74
N ILE A 513 -13.37 3.78 -5.18
CA ILE A 513 -13.31 2.83 -4.09
C ILE A 513 -13.62 3.60 -2.80
N CYS A 514 -14.64 3.16 -2.08
CA CYS A 514 -15.13 3.82 -0.88
C CYS A 514 -14.93 2.94 0.34
#